data_0c2ed3664b7bebcd3d6d77c0106c134e
#
_entry.id   0c2ed3664b7bebcd3d6d77c0106c134e
#
_cell.length_a   1.000
_cell.length_b   1.000
_cell.length_c   1.000
_cell.angle_alpha   90.00
_cell.angle_beta   90.00
_cell.angle_gamma   90.00
#
_symmetry.space_group_name_H-M   'P 1'
#
loop_
_entity.id
_entity.type
_entity.pdbx_description
1 polymer ?
#
loop_
_entity_poly.entity_id
_entity_poly.type
_entity_poly.pdbx_seq_one_letter_code
_entity_poly.pdbx_strand_id
1 'polypeptide(L)'
;RDTVPVGARLPMTAGSGAKVLLAFSDAATQKAVLPKAMFTDRVLAEVRKRGWAQSVAEREPGVASVSAPVRDGRGAVVAAISV
;
A
#
# COMPACT_ATOMS: atom_id res chain seq x y z
N ARG A 1 -15.67 1.86 -2.46
CA ARG A 1 -14.63 2.88 -2.42
C ARG A 1 -14.36 3.33 -0.99
N ASP A 2 -13.11 3.18 -0.56
CA ASP A 2 -12.78 3.44 0.83
C ASP A 2 -11.51 4.27 0.96
N THR A 3 -11.55 5.21 1.88
CA THR A 3 -10.38 5.91 2.35
C THR A 3 -10.05 5.36 3.72
N VAL A 4 -8.77 5.08 3.97
CA VAL A 4 -8.35 4.65 5.30
C VAL A 4 -8.45 5.85 6.23
N PRO A 5 -9.28 5.77 7.28
CA PRO A 5 -9.43 6.89 8.22
C PRO A 5 -8.13 7.16 8.98
N VAL A 6 -7.96 8.42 9.38
CA VAL A 6 -6.84 8.79 10.24
C VAL A 6 -6.91 7.99 11.54
N GLY A 7 -5.79 7.38 11.91
CA GLY A 7 -5.72 6.56 13.11
C GLY A 7 -6.16 5.12 12.93
N ALA A 8 -6.68 4.76 11.76
CA ALA A 8 -7.03 3.37 11.50
C ALA A 8 -5.78 2.51 11.44
N ARG A 9 -5.88 1.30 11.96
CA ARG A 9 -4.77 0.33 11.91
C ARG A 9 -5.13 -0.76 10.94
N LEU A 10 -4.39 -0.84 9.84
CA LEU A 10 -4.54 -1.89 8.86
C LEU A 10 -3.23 -2.67 8.76
N PRO A 11 -3.32 -3.97 8.47
CA PRO A 11 -2.10 -4.75 8.24
C PRO A 11 -1.34 -4.19 7.05
N MET A 12 -0.03 -3.98 7.19
CA MET A 12 0.84 -3.55 6.10
C MET A 12 1.32 -4.74 5.27
N THR A 13 0.67 -5.88 5.41
CA THR A 13 1.12 -7.14 4.82
C THR A 13 0.29 -7.61 3.64
N ALA A 14 -0.86 -6.99 3.40
CA ALA A 14 -1.74 -7.41 2.30
C ALA A 14 -2.62 -6.25 1.86
N GLY A 15 -3.06 -6.31 0.61
CA GLY A 15 -3.99 -5.34 0.04
C GLY A 15 -3.31 -4.21 -0.72
N SER A 16 -4.07 -3.54 -1.58
CA SER A 16 -3.53 -2.48 -2.44
C SER A 16 -3.08 -1.26 -1.64
N GLY A 17 -3.82 -0.89 -0.59
CA GLY A 17 -3.44 0.22 0.28
C GLY A 17 -2.12 -0.02 0.97
N ALA A 18 -1.91 -1.24 1.48
CA ALA A 18 -0.65 -1.61 2.11
C ALA A 18 0.51 -1.52 1.13
N LYS A 19 0.32 -1.97 -0.11
CA LYS A 19 1.35 -1.88 -1.13
C LYS A 19 1.75 -0.43 -1.39
N VAL A 20 0.77 0.47 -1.51
CA VAL A 20 1.04 1.89 -1.73
C VAL A 20 1.80 2.48 -0.55
N LEU A 21 1.31 2.28 0.66
CA LEU A 21 1.94 2.88 1.84
C LEU A 21 3.36 2.36 2.03
N LEU A 22 3.56 1.06 1.86
CA LEU A 22 4.88 0.48 2.04
C LEU A 22 5.85 0.87 0.91
N ALA A 23 5.36 0.94 -0.34
CA ALA A 23 6.19 1.31 -1.47
C ALA A 23 6.83 2.69 -1.31
N PHE A 24 6.13 3.61 -0.64
CA PHE A 24 6.60 4.97 -0.44
C PHE A 24 7.09 5.23 0.98
N SER A 25 7.27 4.19 1.78
CA SER A 25 7.86 4.31 3.10
C SER A 25 9.39 4.18 3.03
N ASP A 26 10.07 4.39 4.16
CA ASP A 26 11.52 4.30 4.18
C ASP A 26 12.00 2.84 4.11
N ALA A 27 13.30 2.69 3.86
CA ALA A 27 13.90 1.37 3.70
C ALA A 27 13.82 0.52 4.98
N ALA A 28 13.92 1.14 6.13
CA ALA A 28 13.85 0.43 7.41
C ALA A 28 12.46 -0.19 7.61
N THR A 29 11.41 0.58 7.31
CA THR A 29 10.04 0.10 7.39
C THR A 29 9.79 -1.04 6.41
N GLN A 30 10.25 -0.89 5.17
CA GLN A 30 10.12 -1.93 4.16
C GLN A 30 10.80 -3.22 4.60
N LYS A 31 12.01 -3.11 5.13
CA LYS A 31 12.78 -4.26 5.57
C LYS A 31 12.10 -4.99 6.74
N ALA A 32 11.44 -4.25 7.62
CA ALA A 32 10.74 -4.83 8.77
C ALA A 32 9.45 -5.54 8.36
N VAL A 33 8.75 -5.05 7.35
CA VAL A 33 7.41 -5.54 6.99
C VAL A 33 7.45 -6.60 5.88
N LEU A 34 8.33 -6.45 4.88
CA LEU A 34 8.36 -7.33 3.72
C LEU A 34 8.44 -8.82 4.03
N PRO A 35 9.21 -9.27 5.03
CA PRO A 35 9.26 -10.71 5.34
C PRO A 35 7.91 -11.31 5.74
N LYS A 36 6.97 -10.47 6.20
CA LYS A 36 5.64 -10.90 6.62
C LYS A 36 4.57 -10.60 5.56
N ALA A 37 4.95 -9.91 4.49
CA ALA A 37 3.98 -9.43 3.52
C ALA A 37 3.62 -10.49 2.49
N MET A 38 2.43 -10.35 1.89
CA MET A 38 1.97 -11.19 0.79
C MET A 38 2.49 -10.71 -0.56
N PHE A 39 3.40 -9.75 -0.57
CA PHE A 39 3.99 -9.19 -1.79
C PHE A 39 5.49 -8.98 -1.57
N THR A 40 6.19 -8.74 -2.66
CA THR A 40 7.66 -8.67 -2.63
C THR A 40 8.15 -7.24 -2.88
N ASP A 41 9.45 -7.04 -2.66
CA ASP A 41 10.10 -5.78 -2.98
C ASP A 41 9.93 -5.42 -4.47
N ARG A 42 9.88 -6.41 -5.34
CA ARG A 42 9.64 -6.20 -6.76
C ARG A 42 8.28 -5.54 -7.01
N VAL A 43 7.24 -5.98 -6.28
CA VAL A 43 5.92 -5.38 -6.38
C VAL A 43 5.96 -3.92 -5.93
N LEU A 44 6.69 -3.63 -4.86
CA LEU A 44 6.83 -2.25 -4.39
C LEU A 44 7.54 -1.37 -5.40
N ALA A 45 8.55 -1.90 -6.07
CA ALA A 45 9.25 -1.16 -7.13
C ALA A 45 8.31 -0.82 -8.28
N GLU A 46 7.43 -1.75 -8.66
CA GLU A 46 6.44 -1.50 -9.71
C GLU A 46 5.41 -0.46 -9.28
N VAL A 47 4.99 -0.48 -8.02
CA VAL A 47 4.07 0.52 -7.49
C VAL A 47 4.70 1.91 -7.57
N ARG A 48 5.94 2.05 -7.17
CA ARG A 48 6.66 3.33 -7.28
C ARG A 48 6.74 3.82 -8.72
N LYS A 49 6.96 2.89 -9.65
CA LYS A 49 7.12 3.21 -11.07
C LYS A 49 5.82 3.68 -11.70
N ARG A 50 4.73 2.98 -11.46
CA ARG A 50 3.45 3.31 -12.10
C ARG A 50 2.56 4.23 -11.27
N GLY A 51 2.79 4.35 -9.96
CA GLY A 51 2.08 5.29 -9.09
C GLY A 51 0.78 4.78 -8.50
N TRP A 52 0.48 3.49 -8.62
CA TRP A 52 -0.72 2.89 -8.03
C TRP A 52 -0.48 1.40 -7.80
N ALA A 53 -1.37 0.80 -7.00
CA ALA A 53 -1.28 -0.61 -6.69
C ALA A 53 -2.65 -1.28 -6.83
N GLN A 54 -2.63 -2.59 -7.03
CA GLN A 54 -3.85 -3.39 -7.05
C GLN A 54 -3.67 -4.63 -6.20
N SER A 55 -4.78 -5.19 -5.74
CA SER A 55 -4.79 -6.49 -5.11
C SER A 55 -6.05 -7.25 -5.51
N VAL A 56 -5.94 -8.57 -5.52
CA VAL A 56 -7.09 -9.45 -5.77
C VAL A 56 -7.05 -10.51 -4.69
N ALA A 57 -8.12 -10.56 -3.88
CA ALA A 57 -8.33 -11.58 -2.85
C ALA A 57 -7.21 -11.69 -1.80
N GLU A 58 -6.42 -10.63 -1.60
CA GLU A 58 -5.30 -10.68 -0.65
C GLU A 58 -5.73 -10.54 0.80
N ARG A 59 -6.71 -9.68 1.06
CA ARG A 59 -7.23 -9.46 2.42
C ARG A 59 -8.51 -10.22 2.66
N GLU A 60 -9.33 -10.35 1.62
CA GLU A 60 -10.63 -10.99 1.67
C GLU A 60 -10.89 -11.71 0.36
N PRO A 61 -11.31 -13.00 0.39
CA PRO A 61 -11.58 -13.73 -0.85
C PRO A 61 -12.64 -13.03 -1.71
N GLY A 62 -12.38 -12.97 -3.00
CA GLY A 62 -13.31 -12.37 -3.94
C GLY A 62 -13.30 -10.85 -4.00
N VAL A 63 -12.46 -10.20 -3.20
CA VAL A 63 -12.38 -8.74 -3.19
C VAL A 63 -11.16 -8.28 -3.97
N ALA A 64 -11.39 -7.39 -4.94
CA ALA A 64 -10.30 -6.74 -5.67
C ALA A 64 -10.33 -5.25 -5.34
N SER A 65 -9.16 -4.65 -5.28
CA SER A 65 -9.04 -3.22 -5.00
C SER A 65 -7.88 -2.59 -5.76
N VAL A 66 -8.00 -1.28 -5.98
CA VAL A 66 -6.95 -0.46 -6.56
C VAL A 66 -6.73 0.72 -5.61
N SER A 67 -5.49 1.04 -5.33
CA SER A 67 -5.14 2.15 -4.45
C SER A 67 -4.14 3.07 -5.09
N ALA A 68 -4.25 4.35 -4.76
CA ALA A 68 -3.31 5.38 -5.20
C ALA A 68 -2.83 6.16 -3.98
N PRO A 69 -1.61 6.72 -4.04
CA PRO A 69 -1.09 7.50 -2.92
C PRO A 69 -1.73 8.87 -2.83
N VAL A 70 -1.90 9.35 -1.61
CA VAL A 70 -2.25 10.73 -1.33
C VAL A 70 -1.00 11.42 -0.82
N ARG A 71 -0.63 12.53 -1.45
CA ARG A 71 0.58 13.27 -1.10
C ARG A 71 0.24 14.58 -0.42
N ASP A 72 1.11 15.01 0.49
CA ASP A 72 0.99 16.32 1.10
C ASP A 72 1.63 17.39 0.21
N GLY A 73 1.67 18.62 0.68
CA GLY A 73 2.23 19.75 -0.07
C GLY A 73 3.73 19.64 -0.32
N ARG A 74 4.42 18.71 0.33
CA ARG A 74 5.85 18.45 0.13
C ARG A 74 6.10 17.25 -0.78
N GLY A 75 5.04 16.60 -1.24
CA GLY A 75 5.15 15.41 -2.06
C GLY A 75 5.30 14.11 -1.29
N ALA A 76 5.27 14.14 0.03
CA ALA A 76 5.34 12.92 0.83
C ALA A 76 4.00 12.18 0.81
N VAL A 77 4.06 10.86 0.72
CA VAL A 77 2.86 10.04 0.76
C VAL A 77 2.40 9.91 2.21
N VAL A 78 1.19 10.38 2.49
CA VAL A 78 0.63 10.41 3.85
C VAL A 78 -0.57 9.48 4.02
N ALA A 79 -1.12 8.96 2.92
CA ALA A 79 -2.28 8.07 2.96
C ALA A 79 -2.43 7.34 1.65
N ALA A 80 -3.40 6.43 1.57
CA ALA A 80 -3.80 5.78 0.33
C ALA A 80 -5.31 5.84 0.20
N ILE A 81 -5.78 6.06 -1.03
CA ILE A 81 -7.21 6.00 -1.37
C ILE A 81 -7.45 4.73 -2.15
N SER A 82 -8.45 3.95 -1.74
CA SER A 82 -8.79 2.67 -2.38
C SER A 82 -10.19 2.69 -2.98
N VAL A 83 -10.34 1.99 -4.07
CA VAL A 83 -11.65 1.72 -4.70
C VAL A 83 -11.83 0.24 -4.93
#